data_dedb883e26700a5f5564a491df39b345
#
_entry.id   dedb883e26700a5f5564a491df39b345
#
_cell.length_a   1.000
_cell.length_b   1.000
_cell.length_c   1.000
_cell.angle_alpha   90.00
_cell.angle_beta   90.00
_cell.angle_gamma   90.00
#
_symmetry.space_group_name_H-M   'P 1'
#
loop_
_entity.id
_entity.type
_entity.pdbx_description
1 polymer ?
#
loop_
_entity_poly.entity_id
_entity_poly.type
_entity_poly.pdbx_seq_one_letter_code
_entity_poly.pdbx_strand_id
1 'polypeptide(L)'
;MRGVVGVRMLIDTHCHLDAAEFDADRAQVLAEAARAGTGGIVVPAVEVGNFDAVAALAHAHPWVGAPTTGLDASGVAPKCVYALGIHPMYVDRARDEDLQVLRARVEASIDDPALVAIGEIGLDHFVPGLDRARQERFLVEQLRIAREFDLPVLLHVRRSQDALLKQLRRFRPPGGIAHAFNGSLQQAHAFLELGFVLGFGGAMTFERALQLRRLVVGLPADAHVLETDAPDIPPAWRPRERNDPAQLPRIASVFAGLRALDPATVAAQTTANALRVLPRLARAARGHGHP
;
A
#
# COMPACT_ATOMS: atom_id res chain seq x y z
N MET A 1 0.99 -30.93 20.60
CA MET A 1 1.15 -30.00 19.48
C MET A 1 -0.03 -29.04 19.51
N ARG A 2 0.16 -27.84 20.01
CA ARG A 2 -0.89 -26.78 19.98
C ARG A 2 -0.78 -26.13 18.60
N GLY A 3 -1.80 -26.36 17.75
CA GLY A 3 -1.88 -25.75 16.42
C GLY A 3 -1.85 -24.24 16.56
N VAL A 4 -0.89 -23.61 15.91
CA VAL A 4 -0.88 -22.15 15.69
C VAL A 4 -2.08 -21.87 14.80
N VAL A 5 -3.15 -21.33 15.40
CA VAL A 5 -4.29 -20.80 14.65
C VAL A 5 -3.76 -19.59 13.91
N GLY A 6 -3.46 -19.77 12.62
CA GLY A 6 -2.85 -18.74 11.79
C GLY A 6 -3.77 -17.52 11.63
N VAL A 7 -3.17 -16.36 11.70
CA VAL A 7 -3.75 -15.05 11.39
C VAL A 7 -4.44 -15.12 10.01
N ARG A 8 -5.78 -14.95 9.98
CA ARG A 8 -6.58 -14.99 8.73
C ARG A 8 -6.92 -13.60 8.21
N MET A 9 -6.23 -12.58 8.70
CA MET A 9 -6.51 -11.20 8.33
C MET A 9 -5.66 -10.79 7.13
N LEU A 10 -6.28 -10.21 6.13
CA LEU A 10 -5.61 -9.56 5.00
C LEU A 10 -5.41 -8.08 5.30
N ILE A 11 -4.27 -7.55 4.85
CA ILE A 11 -3.98 -6.11 4.83
C ILE A 11 -4.03 -5.64 3.38
N ASP A 12 -4.91 -4.68 3.12
CA ASP A 12 -4.90 -3.90 1.90
C ASP A 12 -3.77 -2.86 2.02
N THR A 13 -2.67 -3.08 1.34
CA THR A 13 -1.49 -2.23 1.48
C THR A 13 -1.56 -0.94 0.66
N HIS A 14 -2.63 -0.75 -0.12
CA HIS A 14 -2.84 0.46 -0.89
C HIS A 14 -4.32 0.63 -1.28
N CYS A 15 -4.99 1.59 -0.64
CA CYS A 15 -6.39 1.94 -0.93
C CYS A 15 -6.63 3.42 -0.65
N HIS A 16 -7.07 4.17 -1.65
CA HIS A 16 -7.44 5.59 -1.52
C HIS A 16 -8.84 5.72 -0.93
N LEU A 17 -9.01 5.26 0.30
CA LEU A 17 -10.30 5.25 0.98
C LEU A 17 -10.84 6.66 1.28
N ASP A 18 -9.98 7.68 1.23
CA ASP A 18 -10.32 9.10 1.34
C ASP A 18 -10.92 9.69 0.06
N ALA A 19 -10.84 8.98 -1.06
CA ALA A 19 -11.32 9.44 -2.37
C ALA A 19 -12.83 9.78 -2.35
N ALA A 20 -13.19 10.83 -3.10
CA ALA A 20 -14.56 11.34 -3.15
C ALA A 20 -15.58 10.30 -3.66
N GLU A 21 -15.13 9.32 -4.42
CA GLU A 21 -15.92 8.19 -4.89
C GLU A 21 -16.53 7.37 -3.73
N PHE A 22 -15.97 7.49 -2.53
CA PHE A 22 -16.46 6.82 -1.32
C PHE A 22 -17.27 7.71 -0.39
N ASP A 23 -17.39 9.01 -0.64
CA ASP A 23 -18.03 9.96 0.28
C ASP A 23 -19.45 9.56 0.68
N ALA A 24 -20.23 9.03 -0.27
CA ALA A 24 -21.61 8.67 -0.05
C ALA A 24 -21.81 7.37 0.78
N ASP A 25 -20.82 6.46 0.77
CA ASP A 25 -20.98 5.10 1.32
C ASP A 25 -19.74 4.55 2.04
N ARG A 26 -18.74 5.37 2.37
CA ARG A 26 -17.48 4.95 2.99
C ARG A 26 -17.66 4.04 4.21
N ALA A 27 -18.61 4.36 5.08
CA ALA A 27 -18.92 3.53 6.25
C ALA A 27 -19.42 2.14 5.87
N GLN A 28 -20.26 2.05 4.83
CA GLN A 28 -20.74 0.77 4.31
C GLN A 28 -19.60 -0.03 3.66
N VAL A 29 -18.75 0.62 2.88
CA VAL A 29 -17.56 0.01 2.25
C VAL A 29 -16.64 -0.60 3.30
N LEU A 30 -16.35 0.13 4.39
CA LEU A 30 -15.57 -0.40 5.52
C LEU A 30 -16.23 -1.60 6.18
N ALA A 31 -17.54 -1.56 6.44
CA ALA A 31 -18.27 -2.67 7.02
C ALA A 31 -18.28 -3.90 6.09
N GLU A 32 -18.36 -3.70 4.79
CA GLU A 32 -18.29 -4.77 3.79
C GLU A 32 -16.88 -5.37 3.71
N ALA A 33 -15.84 -4.55 3.74
CA ALA A 33 -14.46 -4.99 3.78
C ALA A 33 -14.16 -5.85 5.02
N ALA A 34 -14.63 -5.43 6.20
CA ALA A 34 -14.51 -6.22 7.43
C ALA A 34 -15.20 -7.58 7.30
N ARG A 35 -16.46 -7.60 6.85
CA ARG A 35 -17.23 -8.84 6.66
C ARG A 35 -16.59 -9.77 5.63
N ALA A 36 -15.92 -9.22 4.62
CA ALA A 36 -15.19 -9.99 3.63
C ALA A 36 -13.89 -10.60 4.17
N GLY A 37 -13.27 -10.01 5.20
CA GLY A 37 -12.01 -10.49 5.78
C GLY A 37 -10.80 -9.57 5.55
N THR A 38 -11.03 -8.34 5.08
CA THR A 38 -10.02 -7.28 5.06
C THR A 38 -9.94 -6.66 6.45
N GLY A 39 -8.85 -6.86 7.15
CA GLY A 39 -8.70 -6.43 8.55
C GLY A 39 -7.84 -5.20 8.74
N GLY A 40 -7.08 -4.79 7.72
CA GLY A 40 -6.25 -3.59 7.75
C GLY A 40 -6.19 -2.90 6.40
N ILE A 41 -6.07 -1.57 6.41
CA ILE A 41 -5.99 -0.74 5.21
C ILE A 41 -4.90 0.31 5.41
N VAL A 42 -4.01 0.45 4.44
CA VAL A 42 -3.06 1.55 4.33
C VAL A 42 -3.64 2.59 3.37
N VAL A 43 -3.84 3.81 3.85
CA VAL A 43 -4.43 4.92 3.09
C VAL A 43 -3.34 5.93 2.75
N PRO A 44 -2.83 5.94 1.51
CA PRO A 44 -1.82 6.90 1.10
C PRO A 44 -2.45 8.24 0.69
N ALA A 45 -1.81 9.34 1.08
CA ALA A 45 -2.13 10.65 0.54
C ALA A 45 -1.60 10.80 -0.89
N VAL A 46 -2.21 11.72 -1.65
CA VAL A 46 -1.80 12.03 -3.03
C VAL A 46 -1.36 13.48 -3.21
N GLU A 47 -1.73 14.34 -2.29
CA GLU A 47 -1.38 15.78 -2.30
C GLU A 47 -1.54 16.39 -0.91
N VAL A 48 -0.99 17.58 -0.70
CA VAL A 48 -1.10 18.30 0.59
C VAL A 48 -2.55 18.48 1.03
N GLY A 49 -3.46 18.68 0.08
CA GLY A 49 -4.88 18.93 0.34
C GLY A 49 -5.62 17.76 1.02
N ASN A 50 -5.12 16.53 0.92
CA ASN A 50 -5.76 15.37 1.55
C ASN A 50 -5.03 14.80 2.78
N PHE A 51 -3.94 15.42 3.26
CA PHE A 51 -3.20 14.95 4.43
C PHE A 51 -4.04 14.82 5.69
N ASP A 52 -4.94 15.79 5.92
CA ASP A 52 -5.85 15.74 7.08
C ASP A 52 -6.91 14.65 6.93
N ALA A 53 -7.40 14.41 5.71
CA ALA A 53 -8.42 13.40 5.45
C ALA A 53 -7.90 11.98 5.71
N VAL A 54 -6.69 11.64 5.22
CA VAL A 54 -6.10 10.32 5.43
C VAL A 54 -5.75 10.08 6.90
N ALA A 55 -5.24 11.10 7.60
CA ALA A 55 -4.97 11.02 9.04
C ALA A 55 -6.27 10.85 9.84
N ALA A 56 -7.32 11.60 9.52
CA ALA A 56 -8.62 11.50 10.19
C ALA A 56 -9.25 10.11 10.01
N LEU A 57 -9.15 9.51 8.83
CA LEU A 57 -9.60 8.13 8.60
C LEU A 57 -8.84 7.12 9.46
N ALA A 58 -7.52 7.24 9.56
CA ALA A 58 -6.71 6.37 10.40
C ALA A 58 -7.06 6.53 11.89
N HIS A 59 -7.29 7.75 12.36
CA HIS A 59 -7.68 8.02 13.75
C HIS A 59 -9.12 7.56 14.07
N ALA A 60 -10.03 7.61 13.10
CA ALA A 60 -11.39 7.09 13.26
C ALA A 60 -11.43 5.55 13.33
N HIS A 61 -10.44 4.87 12.75
CA HIS A 61 -10.33 3.40 12.68
C HIS A 61 -8.95 2.92 13.17
N PRO A 62 -8.56 3.19 14.43
CA PRO A 62 -7.19 3.04 14.89
C PRO A 62 -6.73 1.58 14.90
N TRP A 63 -5.47 1.38 14.57
CA TRP A 63 -4.80 0.09 14.66
C TRP A 63 -4.43 -0.21 16.12
N VAL A 64 -5.36 -0.75 16.89
CA VAL A 64 -5.18 -1.09 18.32
C VAL A 64 -5.23 -2.61 18.51
N GLY A 65 -4.19 -3.17 19.14
CA GLY A 65 -4.10 -4.60 19.47
C GLY A 65 -3.61 -5.48 18.32
N ALA A 66 -3.22 -6.71 18.66
CA ALA A 66 -2.82 -7.70 17.67
C ALA A 66 -3.95 -7.98 16.67
N PRO A 67 -3.62 -8.34 15.41
CA PRO A 67 -4.62 -8.83 14.47
C PRO A 67 -5.39 -9.98 15.14
N THR A 68 -6.67 -9.80 15.40
CA THR A 68 -7.49 -10.82 16.02
C THR A 68 -7.65 -11.99 15.05
N THR A 69 -7.31 -13.20 15.51
CA THR A 69 -7.39 -14.45 14.75
C THR A 69 -8.84 -14.98 14.70
N GLY A 70 -9.76 -14.18 14.24
CA GLY A 70 -11.15 -14.60 14.10
C GLY A 70 -11.91 -13.57 13.32
N LEU A 71 -12.81 -14.02 12.47
CA LEU A 71 -13.98 -13.26 12.12
C LEU A 71 -14.68 -12.97 13.44
N ASP A 72 -14.29 -11.87 14.11
CA ASP A 72 -15.10 -11.35 15.17
C ASP A 72 -16.37 -10.85 14.48
N ALA A 73 -17.45 -11.59 14.68
CA ALA A 73 -18.78 -11.28 14.18
C ALA A 73 -19.33 -9.94 14.71
N SER A 74 -18.49 -9.19 15.44
CA SER A 74 -18.81 -7.88 16.02
C SER A 74 -18.91 -6.75 15.01
N GLY A 75 -18.61 -6.98 13.72
CA GLY A 75 -18.75 -5.94 12.69
C GLY A 75 -17.77 -4.76 12.84
N VAL A 76 -16.62 -4.98 13.46
CA VAL A 76 -15.60 -3.95 13.63
C VAL A 76 -14.98 -3.63 12.27
N ALA A 77 -15.00 -2.36 11.89
CA ALA A 77 -14.40 -1.87 10.65
C ALA A 77 -12.89 -2.24 10.57
N PRO A 78 -12.31 -2.37 9.35
CA PRO A 78 -10.88 -2.55 9.18
C PRO A 78 -10.10 -1.44 9.87
N LYS A 79 -8.94 -1.78 10.42
CA LYS A 79 -8.04 -0.83 11.04
C LYS A 79 -7.27 -0.07 9.96
N CYS A 80 -7.18 1.25 10.08
CA CYS A 80 -6.53 2.09 9.09
C CYS A 80 -5.24 2.68 9.64
N VAL A 81 -4.27 2.83 8.74
CA VAL A 81 -3.05 3.62 8.90
C VAL A 81 -2.86 4.48 7.67
N TYR A 82 -2.00 5.50 7.75
CA TYR A 82 -1.82 6.41 6.62
C TYR A 82 -0.36 6.61 6.25
N ALA A 83 -0.16 7.10 5.03
CA ALA A 83 1.11 7.60 4.53
C ALA A 83 0.93 9.00 3.96
N LEU A 84 1.98 9.83 4.01
CA LEU A 84 1.98 11.20 3.51
C LEU A 84 2.91 11.32 2.31
N GLY A 85 2.40 11.84 1.21
CA GLY A 85 3.18 12.01 -0.02
C GLY A 85 2.46 12.86 -1.06
N ILE A 86 3.19 13.22 -2.11
CA ILE A 86 2.68 13.95 -3.28
C ILE A 86 2.89 13.04 -4.49
N HIS A 87 1.78 12.52 -4.99
CA HIS A 87 1.71 11.56 -6.07
C HIS A 87 2.17 12.15 -7.41
N PRO A 88 2.88 11.42 -8.28
CA PRO A 88 3.43 11.95 -9.53
C PRO A 88 2.40 12.58 -10.48
N MET A 89 1.17 12.12 -10.50
CA MET A 89 0.12 12.73 -11.32
C MET A 89 -0.40 14.07 -10.78
N TYR A 90 -0.04 14.42 -9.55
CA TYR A 90 -0.47 15.65 -8.87
C TYR A 90 0.64 16.72 -8.81
N VAL A 91 1.88 16.37 -9.17
CA VAL A 91 3.01 17.31 -9.07
C VAL A 91 2.85 18.54 -9.97
N ASP A 92 2.15 18.45 -11.10
CA ASP A 92 1.97 19.58 -12.01
C ASP A 92 1.07 20.68 -11.42
N ARG A 93 0.18 20.33 -10.47
CA ARG A 93 -0.66 21.27 -9.73
C ARG A 93 -0.12 21.61 -8.33
N ALA A 94 0.85 20.84 -7.83
CA ALA A 94 1.52 21.12 -6.58
C ALA A 94 2.43 22.35 -6.71
N ARG A 95 2.65 23.07 -5.63
CA ARG A 95 3.65 24.13 -5.53
C ARG A 95 4.95 23.55 -5.02
N ASP A 96 6.08 24.21 -5.27
CA ASP A 96 7.39 23.76 -4.76
C ASP A 96 7.46 23.80 -3.22
N GLU A 97 6.73 24.75 -2.61
CA GLU A 97 6.59 24.88 -1.16
C GLU A 97 5.84 23.70 -0.53
N ASP A 98 5.05 22.97 -1.29
CA ASP A 98 4.28 21.82 -0.80
C ASP A 98 5.21 20.68 -0.33
N LEU A 99 6.46 20.63 -0.82
CA LEU A 99 7.49 19.72 -0.29
C LEU A 99 7.93 20.11 1.14
N GLN A 100 7.95 21.40 1.45
CA GLN A 100 8.24 21.89 2.81
C GLN A 100 7.05 21.63 3.73
N VAL A 101 5.82 21.80 3.22
CA VAL A 101 4.59 21.45 3.96
C VAL A 101 4.57 19.97 4.28
N LEU A 102 4.89 19.10 3.31
CA LEU A 102 5.01 17.66 3.54
C LEU A 102 6.02 17.34 4.64
N ARG A 103 7.25 17.91 4.56
CA ARG A 103 8.28 17.67 5.55
C ARG A 103 7.83 18.09 6.96
N ALA A 104 7.26 19.30 7.09
CA ALA A 104 6.75 19.82 8.36
C ALA A 104 5.63 18.95 8.92
N ARG A 105 4.72 18.46 8.05
CA ARG A 105 3.63 17.56 8.46
C ARG A 105 4.16 16.22 8.94
N VAL A 106 5.14 15.63 8.27
CA VAL A 106 5.79 14.38 8.70
C VAL A 106 6.45 14.57 10.06
N GLU A 107 7.20 15.67 10.24
CA GLU A 107 7.84 16.01 11.52
C GLU A 107 6.82 16.15 12.65
N ALA A 108 5.72 16.85 12.43
CA ALA A 108 4.65 17.02 13.40
C ALA A 108 3.90 15.72 13.72
N SER A 109 3.91 14.76 12.80
CA SER A 109 3.21 13.47 12.93
C SER A 109 4.15 12.30 13.24
N ILE A 110 5.44 12.54 13.51
CA ILE A 110 6.40 11.44 13.66
C ILE A 110 6.10 10.55 14.87
N ASP A 111 5.49 11.09 15.90
CA ASP A 111 5.07 10.33 17.09
C ASP A 111 3.68 9.68 16.92
N ASP A 112 2.95 9.98 15.86
CA ASP A 112 1.69 9.33 15.56
C ASP A 112 1.92 7.89 15.06
N PRO A 113 1.49 6.86 15.79
CA PRO A 113 1.70 5.46 15.39
C PRO A 113 0.97 5.09 14.10
N ALA A 114 -0.04 5.86 13.69
CA ALA A 114 -0.80 5.63 12.47
C ALA A 114 -0.06 6.11 11.21
N LEU A 115 0.93 7.00 11.31
CA LEU A 115 1.81 7.36 10.19
C LEU A 115 2.83 6.25 9.96
N VAL A 116 2.73 5.51 8.85
CA VAL A 116 3.54 4.31 8.60
C VAL A 116 4.57 4.44 7.48
N ALA A 117 4.41 5.41 6.58
CA ALA A 117 5.29 5.56 5.42
C ALA A 117 5.25 6.98 4.83
N ILE A 118 6.20 7.29 3.97
CA ILE A 118 6.09 8.38 2.98
C ILE A 118 5.45 7.80 1.72
N GLY A 119 4.33 8.35 1.30
CA GLY A 119 3.60 7.86 0.12
C GLY A 119 2.18 8.44 0.02
N GLU A 120 1.61 8.41 -1.17
CA GLU A 120 2.17 7.80 -2.36
C GLU A 120 3.12 8.76 -3.08
N ILE A 121 4.29 8.26 -3.46
CA ILE A 121 5.31 9.01 -4.21
C ILE A 121 5.78 8.16 -5.40
N GLY A 122 6.40 8.75 -6.39
CA GLY A 122 6.91 7.93 -7.49
C GLY A 122 7.02 8.65 -8.82
N LEU A 123 6.93 7.87 -9.90
CA LEU A 123 6.99 8.37 -11.28
C LEU A 123 5.92 7.70 -12.14
N ASP A 124 5.18 8.48 -12.91
CA ASP A 124 4.28 8.03 -13.96
C ASP A 124 4.80 8.47 -15.34
N HIS A 125 5.28 7.51 -16.13
CA HIS A 125 5.72 7.73 -17.50
C HIS A 125 4.69 7.24 -18.53
N PHE A 126 3.50 6.86 -18.07
CA PHE A 126 2.42 6.40 -18.93
C PHE A 126 1.48 7.53 -19.35
N VAL A 127 1.10 8.40 -18.42
CA VAL A 127 0.19 9.50 -18.69
C VAL A 127 0.93 10.57 -19.55
N PRO A 128 0.41 10.90 -20.73
CA PRO A 128 1.04 11.91 -21.56
C PRO A 128 0.87 13.32 -20.97
N GLY A 129 1.83 14.19 -21.26
CA GLY A 129 1.76 15.60 -20.87
C GLY A 129 2.27 15.92 -19.46
N LEU A 130 2.53 14.94 -18.61
CA LEU A 130 3.11 15.18 -17.29
C LEU A 130 4.60 15.58 -17.39
N ASP A 131 5.00 16.57 -16.57
CA ASP A 131 6.40 17.02 -16.50
C ASP A 131 7.26 15.99 -15.73
N ARG A 132 7.99 15.16 -16.49
CA ARG A 132 8.87 14.12 -15.92
C ARG A 132 10.01 14.68 -15.07
N ALA A 133 10.55 15.83 -15.45
CA ALA A 133 11.63 16.47 -14.69
C ALA A 133 11.11 16.95 -13.32
N ARG A 134 9.89 17.51 -13.31
CA ARG A 134 9.22 17.90 -12.08
C ARG A 134 8.89 16.69 -11.22
N GLN A 135 8.35 15.60 -11.79
CA GLN A 135 8.14 14.35 -11.06
C GLN A 135 9.42 13.84 -10.41
N GLU A 136 10.54 13.79 -11.16
CA GLU A 136 11.83 13.32 -10.63
C GLU A 136 12.31 14.22 -9.49
N ARG A 137 12.17 15.54 -9.61
CA ARG A 137 12.52 16.50 -8.54
C ARG A 137 11.69 16.23 -7.27
N PHE A 138 10.36 16.11 -7.39
CA PHE A 138 9.47 15.82 -6.27
C PHE A 138 9.80 14.46 -5.63
N LEU A 139 10.02 13.44 -6.44
CA LEU A 139 10.44 12.13 -5.95
C LEU A 139 11.72 12.22 -5.11
N VAL A 140 12.75 12.91 -5.63
CA VAL A 140 14.04 13.04 -4.94
C VAL A 140 13.90 13.70 -3.58
N GLU A 141 13.15 14.80 -3.48
CA GLU A 141 12.94 15.48 -2.20
C GLU A 141 12.14 14.60 -1.21
N GLN A 142 11.14 13.88 -1.69
CA GLN A 142 10.36 12.97 -0.86
C GLN A 142 11.16 11.74 -0.40
N LEU A 143 12.08 11.22 -1.22
CA LEU A 143 13.03 10.19 -0.79
C LEU A 143 14.01 10.70 0.26
N ARG A 144 14.40 11.99 0.23
CA ARG A 144 15.21 12.61 1.29
C ARG A 144 14.42 12.70 2.60
N ILE A 145 13.15 13.12 2.54
CA ILE A 145 12.25 13.15 3.70
C ILE A 145 12.11 11.75 4.30
N ALA A 146 11.83 10.74 3.47
CA ALA A 146 11.71 9.36 3.92
C ALA A 146 12.96 8.88 4.66
N ARG A 147 14.14 9.20 4.14
CA ARG A 147 15.42 8.86 4.76
C ARG A 147 15.69 9.67 6.04
N GLU A 148 15.35 10.95 6.07
CA GLU A 148 15.52 11.82 7.24
C GLU A 148 14.73 11.31 8.45
N PHE A 149 13.50 10.86 8.24
CA PHE A 149 12.61 10.38 9.29
C PHE A 149 12.60 8.85 9.45
N ASP A 150 13.48 8.13 8.76
CA ASP A 150 13.56 6.66 8.76
C ASP A 150 12.21 5.98 8.48
N LEU A 151 11.48 6.50 7.50
CA LEU A 151 10.19 5.98 7.06
C LEU A 151 10.33 5.21 5.74
N PRO A 152 9.71 4.01 5.62
CA PRO A 152 9.60 3.34 4.34
C PRO A 152 8.77 4.14 3.35
N VAL A 153 8.79 3.76 2.07
CA VAL A 153 8.04 4.48 1.04
C VAL A 153 7.02 3.61 0.33
N LEU A 154 5.86 4.20 -0.03
CA LEU A 154 4.87 3.60 -0.92
C LEU A 154 5.07 4.22 -2.31
N LEU A 155 5.43 3.39 -3.29
CA LEU A 155 5.85 3.86 -4.61
C LEU A 155 4.80 3.59 -5.68
N HIS A 156 4.40 4.66 -6.36
CA HIS A 156 3.77 4.60 -7.67
C HIS A 156 4.79 4.26 -8.75
N VAL A 157 4.54 3.20 -9.51
CA VAL A 157 5.49 2.66 -10.50
C VAL A 157 4.78 2.39 -11.82
N ARG A 158 4.71 3.37 -12.71
CA ARG A 158 4.02 3.18 -13.99
C ARG A 158 4.90 3.55 -15.18
N ARG A 159 5.42 2.52 -15.88
CA ARG A 159 6.41 2.65 -16.98
C ARG A 159 7.68 3.43 -16.59
N SER A 160 8.06 3.36 -15.31
CA SER A 160 9.12 4.18 -14.71
C SER A 160 10.14 3.38 -13.90
N GLN A 161 10.09 2.05 -13.96
CA GLN A 161 10.86 1.13 -13.10
C GLN A 161 12.35 1.48 -13.05
N ASP A 162 13.01 1.64 -14.21
CA ASP A 162 14.45 1.90 -14.26
C ASP A 162 14.81 3.31 -13.75
N ALA A 163 13.94 4.30 -14.01
CA ALA A 163 14.12 5.65 -13.48
C ALA A 163 13.99 5.67 -11.96
N LEU A 164 13.00 4.95 -11.40
CA LEU A 164 12.86 4.76 -9.96
C LEU A 164 14.06 4.04 -9.36
N LEU A 165 14.47 2.89 -9.90
CA LEU A 165 15.62 2.13 -9.44
C LEU A 165 16.91 2.97 -9.40
N LYS A 166 17.10 3.88 -10.38
CA LYS A 166 18.22 4.83 -10.37
C LYS A 166 18.19 5.72 -9.11
N GLN A 167 17.03 6.30 -8.78
CA GLN A 167 16.90 7.18 -7.61
C GLN A 167 16.94 6.40 -6.30
N LEU A 168 16.32 5.24 -6.22
CA LEU A 168 16.35 4.39 -5.04
C LEU A 168 17.77 3.93 -4.67
N ARG A 169 18.60 3.57 -5.66
CA ARG A 169 20.02 3.25 -5.45
C ARG A 169 20.82 4.45 -4.91
N ARG A 170 20.47 5.66 -5.35
CA ARG A 170 21.15 6.90 -4.94
C ARG A 170 20.76 7.34 -3.54
N PHE A 171 19.47 7.33 -3.22
CA PHE A 171 18.95 7.89 -1.98
C PHE A 171 18.74 6.86 -0.87
N ARG A 172 18.59 5.58 -1.20
CA ARG A 172 18.50 4.44 -0.28
C ARG A 172 17.53 4.70 0.89
N PRO A 173 16.21 4.87 0.64
CA PRO A 173 15.23 4.88 1.71
C PRO A 173 15.21 3.53 2.43
N PRO A 174 14.56 3.41 3.61
CA PRO A 174 14.50 2.17 4.38
C PRO A 174 13.81 0.97 3.70
N GLY A 175 13.46 1.08 2.42
CA GLY A 175 12.66 0.11 1.67
C GLY A 175 11.20 0.55 1.58
N GLY A 176 10.27 -0.41 1.40
CA GLY A 176 8.85 -0.10 1.30
C GLY A 176 8.08 -1.00 0.35
N ILE A 177 7.06 -0.45 -0.29
CA ILE A 177 6.18 -1.16 -1.22
C ILE A 177 6.21 -0.48 -2.57
N ALA A 178 6.49 -1.23 -3.64
CA ALA A 178 6.23 -0.80 -5.00
C ALA A 178 4.83 -1.30 -5.39
N HIS A 179 3.83 -0.40 -5.26
CA HIS A 179 2.43 -0.75 -5.47
C HIS A 179 2.13 -0.98 -6.96
N ALA A 180 1.07 -1.74 -7.26
CA ALA A 180 0.59 -2.09 -8.60
C ALA A 180 1.75 -2.50 -9.56
N PHE A 181 2.72 -3.24 -9.03
CA PHE A 181 3.98 -3.50 -9.72
C PHE A 181 3.76 -4.29 -11.02
N ASN A 182 4.24 -3.74 -12.12
CA ASN A 182 4.19 -4.37 -13.44
C ASN A 182 5.51 -4.09 -14.19
N GLY A 183 6.54 -4.87 -13.86
CA GLY A 183 7.87 -4.79 -14.48
C GLY A 183 8.36 -6.15 -14.97
N SER A 184 9.59 -6.21 -15.46
CA SER A 184 10.26 -7.48 -15.74
C SER A 184 10.66 -8.20 -14.43
N LEU A 185 10.95 -9.50 -14.52
CA LEU A 185 11.46 -10.26 -13.37
C LEU A 185 12.79 -9.69 -12.87
N GLN A 186 13.66 -9.22 -13.78
CA GLN A 186 14.92 -8.56 -13.42
C GLN A 186 14.68 -7.27 -12.64
N GLN A 187 13.72 -6.43 -13.07
CA GLN A 187 13.36 -5.21 -12.35
C GLN A 187 12.77 -5.55 -10.99
N ALA A 188 11.90 -6.58 -10.92
CA ALA A 188 11.35 -7.05 -9.65
C ALA A 188 12.46 -7.40 -8.65
N HIS A 189 13.43 -8.23 -9.04
CA HIS A 189 14.58 -8.57 -8.18
C HIS A 189 15.37 -7.33 -7.76
N ALA A 190 15.58 -6.36 -8.65
CA ALA A 190 16.28 -5.12 -8.31
C ALA A 190 15.53 -4.28 -7.25
N PHE A 191 14.18 -4.28 -7.23
CA PHE A 191 13.40 -3.68 -6.15
C PHE A 191 13.56 -4.46 -4.84
N LEU A 192 13.52 -5.81 -4.89
CA LEU A 192 13.69 -6.66 -3.70
C LEU A 192 15.07 -6.45 -3.06
N GLU A 193 16.15 -6.36 -3.85
CA GLU A 193 17.52 -6.08 -3.39
C GLU A 193 17.64 -4.72 -2.67
N LEU A 194 16.75 -3.78 -2.96
CA LEU A 194 16.68 -2.47 -2.31
C LEU A 194 15.73 -2.45 -1.09
N GLY A 195 15.25 -3.60 -0.64
CA GLY A 195 14.39 -3.73 0.53
C GLY A 195 12.90 -3.48 0.27
N PHE A 196 12.48 -3.47 -0.99
CA PHE A 196 11.07 -3.33 -1.36
C PHE A 196 10.37 -4.68 -1.44
N VAL A 197 9.06 -4.65 -1.26
CA VAL A 197 8.15 -5.71 -1.69
C VAL A 197 7.21 -5.16 -2.76
N LEU A 198 6.55 -6.05 -3.48
CA LEU A 198 5.77 -5.72 -4.66
C LEU A 198 4.29 -5.94 -4.40
N GLY A 199 3.48 -4.93 -4.71
CA GLY A 199 2.03 -4.96 -4.56
C GLY A 199 1.35 -5.62 -5.76
N PHE A 200 0.40 -6.52 -5.47
CA PHE A 200 -0.40 -7.22 -6.46
C PHE A 200 -1.88 -7.11 -6.11
N GLY A 201 -2.66 -6.58 -7.05
CA GLY A 201 -4.08 -6.29 -6.90
C GLY A 201 -4.95 -6.79 -8.03
N GLY A 202 -6.05 -6.08 -8.30
CA GLY A 202 -7.08 -6.42 -9.28
C GLY A 202 -6.55 -6.75 -10.68
N ALA A 203 -5.49 -6.08 -11.14
CA ALA A 203 -4.92 -6.27 -12.47
C ALA A 203 -4.44 -7.71 -12.74
N MET A 204 -3.92 -8.44 -11.73
CA MET A 204 -3.45 -9.83 -11.92
C MET A 204 -4.60 -10.84 -12.11
N THR A 205 -5.82 -10.45 -11.77
CA THR A 205 -7.00 -11.34 -11.87
C THR A 205 -7.45 -11.59 -13.30
N PHE A 206 -7.04 -10.71 -14.23
CA PHE A 206 -7.31 -10.91 -15.66
C PHE A 206 -6.41 -12.00 -16.22
N GLU A 207 -7.00 -13.00 -16.90
CA GLU A 207 -6.26 -14.12 -17.49
C GLU A 207 -5.20 -13.66 -18.50
N ARG A 208 -5.46 -12.57 -19.22
CA ARG A 208 -4.57 -11.96 -20.19
C ARG A 208 -3.37 -11.20 -19.57
N ALA A 209 -3.37 -10.98 -18.25
CA ALA A 209 -2.29 -10.30 -17.54
C ALA A 209 -1.08 -11.24 -17.32
N LEU A 210 -0.59 -11.85 -18.40
CA LEU A 210 0.41 -12.92 -18.35
C LEU A 210 1.70 -12.51 -17.63
N GLN A 211 2.14 -11.26 -17.80
CA GLN A 211 3.35 -10.75 -17.15
C GLN A 211 3.19 -10.69 -15.63
N LEU A 212 2.09 -10.11 -15.15
CA LEU A 212 1.78 -10.03 -13.72
C LEU A 212 1.68 -11.43 -13.10
N ARG A 213 0.99 -12.34 -13.76
CA ARG A 213 0.81 -13.73 -13.31
C ARG A 213 2.13 -14.49 -13.25
N ARG A 214 3.06 -14.25 -14.19
CA ARG A 214 4.43 -14.80 -14.15
C ARG A 214 5.22 -14.27 -12.95
N LEU A 215 5.10 -12.97 -12.62
CA LEU A 215 5.74 -12.38 -11.44
C LEU A 215 5.19 -13.00 -10.16
N VAL A 216 3.85 -13.13 -10.03
CA VAL A 216 3.21 -13.78 -8.88
C VAL A 216 3.77 -15.19 -8.65
N VAL A 217 3.94 -15.98 -9.70
CA VAL A 217 4.44 -17.37 -9.61
C VAL A 217 5.95 -17.44 -9.38
N GLY A 218 6.71 -16.58 -10.07
CA GLY A 218 8.18 -16.69 -10.12
C GLY A 218 8.93 -16.03 -8.97
N LEU A 219 8.30 -15.12 -8.23
CA LEU A 219 8.95 -14.40 -7.13
C LEU A 219 8.90 -15.20 -5.81
N PRO A 220 9.86 -14.99 -4.88
CA PRO A 220 9.89 -15.66 -3.58
C PRO A 220 8.69 -15.24 -2.70
N ALA A 221 8.37 -16.05 -1.69
CA ALA A 221 7.18 -15.84 -0.85
C ALA A 221 7.21 -14.52 -0.07
N ASP A 222 8.38 -14.01 0.26
CA ASP A 222 8.59 -12.76 0.99
C ASP A 222 8.60 -11.51 0.10
N ALA A 223 8.35 -11.66 -1.20
CA ALA A 223 8.35 -10.57 -2.18
C ALA A 223 7.00 -9.87 -2.33
N HIS A 224 5.90 -10.44 -1.86
CA HIS A 224 4.54 -10.03 -2.24
C HIS A 224 3.78 -9.40 -1.08
N VAL A 225 3.02 -8.35 -1.41
CA VAL A 225 1.88 -7.87 -0.62
C VAL A 225 0.64 -7.81 -1.52
N LEU A 226 -0.54 -7.74 -0.91
CA LEU A 226 -1.80 -7.63 -1.62
C LEU A 226 -2.43 -6.26 -1.38
N GLU A 227 -3.12 -5.78 -2.39
CA GLU A 227 -3.76 -4.47 -2.39
C GLU A 227 -4.97 -4.44 -3.31
N THR A 228 -5.79 -3.40 -3.18
CA THR A 228 -6.88 -3.15 -4.13
C THR A 228 -6.57 -2.01 -5.08
N ASP A 229 -5.89 -0.98 -4.62
CA ASP A 229 -5.77 0.33 -5.27
C ASP A 229 -7.15 0.98 -5.49
N ALA A 230 -8.10 0.62 -4.63
CA ALA A 230 -9.45 1.16 -4.73
C ALA A 230 -9.48 2.69 -4.49
N PRO A 231 -10.29 3.43 -5.26
CA PRO A 231 -11.39 3.02 -6.15
C PRO A 231 -10.96 2.51 -7.53
N ASP A 232 -9.67 2.58 -7.86
CA ASP A 232 -9.09 2.23 -9.15
C ASP A 232 -8.78 0.72 -9.28
N ILE A 233 -8.25 0.31 -10.41
CA ILE A 233 -7.78 -1.03 -10.79
C ILE A 233 -8.76 -2.15 -10.39
N PRO A 234 -10.03 -2.13 -10.87
CA PRO A 234 -11.02 -3.14 -10.53
C PRO A 234 -10.58 -4.54 -11.01
N PRO A 235 -10.93 -5.60 -10.26
CA PRO A 235 -10.64 -6.98 -10.66
C PRO A 235 -11.51 -7.44 -11.84
N ALA A 236 -11.13 -8.56 -12.46
CA ALA A 236 -11.74 -9.09 -13.69
C ALA A 236 -13.25 -9.36 -13.58
N TRP A 237 -13.78 -9.60 -12.40
CA TRP A 237 -15.22 -9.84 -12.17
C TRP A 237 -16.03 -8.55 -11.91
N ARG A 238 -15.36 -7.38 -11.87
CA ARG A 238 -16.00 -6.05 -11.75
C ARG A 238 -15.44 -5.08 -12.80
N PRO A 239 -15.40 -5.44 -14.06
CA PRO A 239 -14.77 -4.61 -15.08
C PRO A 239 -15.53 -3.27 -15.20
N ARG A 240 -14.79 -2.15 -15.10
CA ARG A 240 -15.30 -0.79 -15.20
C ARG A 240 -16.20 -0.32 -14.04
N GLU A 241 -16.31 -1.11 -12.97
CA GLU A 241 -16.96 -0.68 -11.74
C GLU A 241 -15.94 -0.06 -10.78
N ARG A 242 -16.42 0.74 -9.83
CA ARG A 242 -15.60 1.20 -8.72
C ARG A 242 -15.08 -0.01 -7.93
N ASN A 243 -13.77 -0.08 -7.73
CA ASN A 243 -13.16 -1.07 -6.85
C ASN A 243 -13.42 -0.70 -5.37
N ASP A 244 -13.27 -1.66 -4.46
CA ASP A 244 -13.39 -1.46 -3.03
C ASP A 244 -12.56 -2.50 -2.25
N PRO A 245 -12.19 -2.22 -0.98
CA PRO A 245 -11.34 -3.11 -0.19
C PRO A 245 -12.00 -4.45 0.19
N ALA A 246 -13.32 -4.64 -0.01
CA ALA A 246 -13.96 -5.93 0.17
C ALA A 246 -13.59 -6.95 -0.92
N GLN A 247 -12.98 -6.50 -2.01
CA GLN A 247 -12.51 -7.40 -3.09
C GLN A 247 -11.19 -8.10 -2.74
N LEU A 248 -10.45 -7.61 -1.75
CA LEU A 248 -9.12 -8.11 -1.40
C LEU A 248 -9.10 -9.64 -1.12
N PRO A 249 -10.03 -10.24 -0.38
CA PRO A 249 -10.01 -11.69 -0.14
C PRO A 249 -10.22 -12.53 -1.41
N ARG A 250 -11.02 -12.03 -2.35
CA ARG A 250 -11.19 -12.71 -3.65
C ARG A 250 -9.95 -12.54 -4.53
N ILE A 251 -9.30 -11.39 -4.50
CA ILE A 251 -7.98 -11.16 -5.13
C ILE A 251 -6.95 -12.12 -4.53
N ALA A 252 -6.91 -12.27 -3.20
CA ALA A 252 -6.04 -13.22 -2.52
C ALA A 252 -6.31 -14.68 -2.95
N SER A 253 -7.57 -15.05 -3.20
CA SER A 253 -7.92 -16.38 -3.70
C SER A 253 -7.37 -16.64 -5.10
N VAL A 254 -7.38 -15.64 -5.99
CA VAL A 254 -6.75 -15.76 -7.32
C VAL A 254 -5.23 -15.91 -7.17
N PHE A 255 -4.59 -15.09 -6.30
CA PHE A 255 -3.18 -15.19 -5.99
C PHE A 255 -2.82 -16.59 -5.46
N ALA A 256 -3.60 -17.13 -4.54
CA ALA A 256 -3.44 -18.48 -3.98
C ALA A 256 -3.49 -19.55 -5.07
N GLY A 257 -4.49 -19.49 -5.96
CA GLY A 257 -4.61 -20.40 -7.09
C GLY A 257 -3.40 -20.35 -8.03
N LEU A 258 -2.88 -19.16 -8.32
CA LEU A 258 -1.69 -19.00 -9.16
C LEU A 258 -0.43 -19.64 -8.54
N ARG A 259 -0.30 -19.60 -7.24
CA ARG A 259 0.84 -20.14 -6.50
C ARG A 259 0.64 -21.58 -6.01
N ALA A 260 -0.49 -22.18 -6.27
CA ALA A 260 -0.90 -23.49 -5.74
C ALA A 260 -0.78 -23.55 -4.19
N LEU A 261 -1.20 -22.47 -3.51
CA LEU A 261 -1.24 -22.34 -2.06
C LEU A 261 -2.67 -22.27 -1.56
N ASP A 262 -2.90 -22.58 -0.28
CA ASP A 262 -4.18 -22.31 0.35
C ASP A 262 -4.31 -20.79 0.69
N PRO A 263 -5.54 -20.24 0.71
CA PRO A 263 -5.75 -18.82 0.98
C PRO A 263 -5.27 -18.36 2.36
N ALA A 264 -5.26 -19.23 3.38
CA ALA A 264 -4.81 -18.88 4.72
C ALA A 264 -3.28 -18.72 4.75
N THR A 265 -2.55 -19.55 4.01
CA THR A 265 -1.10 -19.40 3.82
C THR A 265 -0.78 -18.09 3.11
N VAL A 266 -1.52 -17.74 2.06
CA VAL A 266 -1.34 -16.45 1.36
C VAL A 266 -1.59 -15.29 2.30
N ALA A 267 -2.69 -15.29 3.04
CA ALA A 267 -3.01 -14.23 4.00
C ALA A 267 -1.90 -14.06 5.04
N ALA A 268 -1.40 -15.17 5.60
CA ALA A 268 -0.31 -15.13 6.58
C ALA A 268 1.00 -14.57 5.98
N GLN A 269 1.39 -15.03 4.79
CA GLN A 269 2.62 -14.59 4.13
C GLN A 269 2.56 -13.10 3.75
N THR A 270 1.50 -12.66 3.08
CA THR A 270 1.39 -11.28 2.60
C THR A 270 1.22 -10.28 3.75
N THR A 271 0.50 -10.67 4.81
CA THR A 271 0.42 -9.88 6.05
C THR A 271 1.78 -9.78 6.75
N ALA A 272 2.52 -10.88 6.88
CA ALA A 272 3.86 -10.86 7.45
C ALA A 272 4.82 -9.98 6.65
N ASN A 273 4.72 -10.01 5.31
CA ASN A 273 5.51 -9.14 4.44
C ASN A 273 5.17 -7.65 4.62
N ALA A 274 3.88 -7.31 4.70
CA ALA A 274 3.44 -5.93 4.98
C ALA A 274 3.96 -5.43 6.33
N LEU A 275 3.84 -6.23 7.39
CA LEU A 275 4.34 -5.89 8.73
C LEU A 275 5.88 -5.77 8.77
N ARG A 276 6.59 -6.54 7.95
CA ARG A 276 8.06 -6.47 7.85
C ARG A 276 8.54 -5.19 7.19
N VAL A 277 7.91 -4.78 6.09
CA VAL A 277 8.35 -3.60 5.32
C VAL A 277 7.77 -2.28 5.82
N LEU A 278 6.71 -2.35 6.63
CA LEU A 278 6.11 -1.21 7.33
C LEU A 278 6.26 -1.42 8.85
N PRO A 279 7.45 -1.18 9.43
CA PRO A 279 7.73 -1.54 10.84
C PRO A 279 6.84 -0.78 11.84
N ARG A 280 6.37 0.41 11.50
CA ARG A 280 5.44 1.17 12.35
C ARG A 280 4.05 0.51 12.40
N LEU A 281 3.58 -0.07 11.30
CA LEU A 281 2.39 -0.90 11.26
C LEU A 281 2.52 -2.11 12.20
N ALA A 282 3.68 -2.76 12.22
CA ALA A 282 3.95 -3.86 13.13
C ALA A 282 3.99 -3.44 14.61
N ARG A 283 4.45 -2.22 14.93
CA ARG A 283 4.42 -1.66 16.29
C ARG A 283 3.00 -1.34 16.73
N ALA A 284 2.22 -0.68 15.87
CA ALA A 284 0.82 -0.38 16.13
C ALA A 284 0.00 -1.67 16.37
N ALA A 285 0.29 -2.75 15.64
CA ALA A 285 -0.36 -4.05 15.80
C ALA A 285 -0.07 -4.72 17.18
N ARG A 286 1.08 -4.43 17.81
CA ARG A 286 1.45 -5.02 19.12
C ARG A 286 0.82 -4.32 20.32
N GLY A 287 0.22 -3.15 20.13
CA GLY A 287 -0.28 -2.31 21.24
C GLY A 287 0.87 -1.70 22.05
N HIS A 288 0.63 -0.57 22.69
CA HIS A 288 1.58 0.04 23.63
C HIS A 288 1.67 -0.84 24.88
N GLY A 289 2.52 -1.86 24.89
CA GLY A 289 3.05 -2.39 26.13
C GLY A 289 3.97 -1.30 26.69
N HIS A 290 3.55 -0.65 27.76
CA HIS A 290 4.50 0.15 28.55
C HIS A 290 5.69 -0.72 28.93
N PRO A 291 6.95 -0.18 28.86
CA PRO A 291 8.11 -0.86 29.42
C PRO A 291 7.97 -1.11 30.91
#